data_4f6c25fbe015a074de125bc37d7ed903
#
_entry.id   4f6c25fbe015a074de125bc37d7ed903
#
_cell.length_a   1.000
_cell.length_b   1.000
_cell.length_c   1.000
_cell.angle_alpha   90.00
_cell.angle_beta   90.00
_cell.angle_gamma   90.00
#
_symmetry.space_group_name_H-M   'P 1'
#
loop_
_entity.id
_entity.type
_entity.pdbx_description
1 polymer ?
#
loop_
_entity_poly.entity_id
_entity_poly.type
_entity_poly.pdbx_seq_one_letter_code
_entity_poly.pdbx_strand_id
1 'polypeptide(L)'
;MVRVSAGFVAGVIAIALGFGSYVAGAQQTVTTTIPLAKEVDPLRTDWPNLRRFHEEDVALPAPAAGEKRVVFMGDSITQGWAHYGVPPEPPVAGVTWVNRGISGQTTPQMVLRFQQDVIHLKPSVVVIFAGTNDIAGNTGDMTPEQTEDNLTSMAELAHANGIQVVLCSILPAFDFPWKPGRVPSPKIIALNSWIKSYAAEHGYVYVDFYSAMVDARGGLPATLSKDGVHPLPAGYAVMNPLIEAGVAKALGGK
;
A
#
# COMPACT_ATOMS: atom_id res chain seq x y z
N MET A 1 26.27 9.92 35.02
CA MET A 1 27.10 9.63 33.82
C MET A 1 27.64 8.20 33.95
N VAL A 2 27.00 7.22 33.34
CA VAL A 2 27.51 5.86 33.30
C VAL A 2 27.48 5.46 31.83
N ARG A 3 28.66 5.26 31.27
CA ARG A 3 28.84 4.69 29.92
C ARG A 3 28.71 3.17 30.02
N VAL A 4 27.75 2.58 29.32
CA VAL A 4 27.66 1.15 29.13
C VAL A 4 28.26 0.85 27.76
N SER A 5 29.42 0.19 27.77
CA SER A 5 30.06 -0.38 26.59
C SER A 5 29.43 -1.74 26.31
N ALA A 6 28.83 -1.90 25.13
CA ALA A 6 28.34 -3.17 24.63
C ALA A 6 29.51 -4.01 24.19
N GLY A 7 29.86 -5.05 24.97
CA GLY A 7 30.80 -6.08 24.57
C GLY A 7 30.10 -7.19 23.79
N PHE A 8 30.53 -7.42 22.56
CA PHE A 8 30.12 -8.57 21.77
C PHE A 8 30.83 -9.83 22.32
N VAL A 9 30.05 -10.79 22.81
CA VAL A 9 30.54 -12.13 23.18
C VAL A 9 30.35 -13.03 21.97
N ALA A 10 31.45 -13.38 21.31
CA ALA A 10 31.47 -14.45 20.32
C ALA A 10 31.47 -15.80 21.03
N GLY A 11 30.36 -16.54 20.93
CA GLY A 11 30.24 -17.89 21.44
C GLY A 11 31.07 -18.87 20.60
N VAL A 12 32.09 -19.47 21.19
CA VAL A 12 32.84 -20.57 20.60
C VAL A 12 32.20 -21.90 21.06
N ILE A 13 31.60 -22.64 20.13
CA ILE A 13 31.12 -24.00 20.38
C ILE A 13 32.27 -24.95 20.04
N ALA A 14 32.88 -25.54 21.04
CA ALA A 14 33.85 -26.61 20.89
C ALA A 14 33.14 -27.97 21.02
N ILE A 15 33.10 -28.77 19.95
CA ILE A 15 32.66 -30.17 19.99
C ILE A 15 33.91 -31.01 20.17
N ALA A 16 34.07 -31.62 21.33
CA ALA A 16 35.11 -32.59 21.60
C ALA A 16 34.58 -34.01 21.34
N LEU A 17 35.13 -34.70 20.34
CA LEU A 17 35.02 -36.15 20.19
C LEU A 17 36.36 -36.76 20.60
N GLY A 18 36.36 -37.44 21.74
CA GLY A 18 37.51 -38.20 22.17
C GLY A 18 37.57 -39.58 21.53
N PHE A 19 38.77 -39.98 21.08
CA PHE A 19 39.38 -41.29 21.32
C PHE A 19 40.82 -41.32 20.76
N GLY A 20 41.73 -41.47 21.62
CA GLY A 20 42.96 -42.20 21.65
C GLY A 20 44.03 -41.98 20.58
N SER A 21 45.23 -41.65 21.12
CA SER A 21 46.62 -41.95 20.68
C SER A 21 47.37 -40.83 19.96
N TYR A 22 48.31 -40.31 20.70
CA TYR A 22 49.41 -39.40 20.41
C TYR A 22 49.96 -39.35 18.99
N VAL A 23 49.82 -38.21 18.37
CA VAL A 23 50.84 -37.56 17.54
C VAL A 23 50.65 -36.03 17.72
N ALA A 24 51.71 -35.33 18.12
CA ALA A 24 51.74 -33.90 18.25
C ALA A 24 51.67 -33.26 16.84
N GLY A 25 50.46 -32.96 16.41
CA GLY A 25 50.19 -32.19 15.20
C GLY A 25 49.64 -30.81 15.59
N ALA A 26 50.25 -29.75 15.09
CA ALA A 26 49.81 -28.40 15.30
C ALA A 26 48.29 -28.24 14.94
N GLN A 27 47.49 -27.87 15.94
CA GLN A 27 46.09 -27.51 15.73
C GLN A 27 46.05 -26.21 14.87
N GLN A 28 45.79 -26.36 13.60
CA GLN A 28 45.36 -25.23 12.79
C GLN A 28 43.91 -24.85 13.19
N THR A 29 43.81 -23.78 13.94
CA THR A 29 42.48 -23.12 14.14
C THR A 29 42.00 -22.57 12.80
N VAL A 30 41.11 -23.31 12.16
CA VAL A 30 40.37 -22.78 10.99
C VAL A 30 39.38 -21.76 11.52
N THR A 31 39.76 -20.48 11.47
CA THR A 31 38.81 -19.37 11.71
C THR A 31 37.96 -19.22 10.46
N THR A 32 36.82 -19.89 10.43
CA THR A 32 35.84 -19.67 9.41
C THR A 32 35.17 -18.30 9.69
N THR A 33 35.66 -17.25 9.07
CA THR A 33 34.93 -15.98 9.02
C THR A 33 33.69 -16.24 8.17
N ILE A 34 32.53 -16.36 8.80
CA ILE A 34 31.22 -16.26 8.10
C ILE A 34 31.18 -14.86 7.56
N PRO A 35 31.10 -14.66 6.21
CA PRO A 35 30.95 -13.33 5.66
C PRO A 35 29.68 -12.73 6.28
N LEU A 36 29.77 -11.50 6.81
CA LEU A 36 28.60 -10.71 7.18
C LEU A 36 27.62 -10.79 6.02
N ALA A 37 26.41 -11.23 6.31
CA ALA A 37 25.37 -11.35 5.30
C ALA A 37 25.31 -10.04 4.51
N LYS A 38 25.51 -10.14 3.20
CA LYS A 38 25.31 -9.03 2.26
C LYS A 38 23.98 -8.38 2.64
N GLU A 39 23.97 -7.05 2.79
CA GLU A 39 22.78 -6.30 3.13
C GLU A 39 21.60 -6.84 2.31
N VAL A 40 20.66 -7.49 2.98
CA VAL A 40 19.57 -8.19 2.29
C VAL A 40 18.62 -7.11 1.84
N ASP A 41 18.37 -7.04 0.53
CA ASP A 41 17.41 -6.14 -0.09
C ASP A 41 16.10 -6.12 0.74
N PRO A 42 15.67 -4.98 1.28
CA PRO A 42 14.45 -4.88 2.08
C PRO A 42 13.21 -5.47 1.39
N LEU A 43 13.14 -5.39 0.04
CA LEU A 43 12.08 -6.00 -0.75
C LEU A 43 12.07 -7.53 -0.70
N ARG A 44 13.19 -8.17 -0.31
CA ARG A 44 13.27 -9.62 -0.12
C ARG A 44 12.94 -10.05 1.30
N THR A 45 13.05 -9.15 2.28
CA THR A 45 12.80 -9.42 3.70
C THR A 45 11.46 -8.89 4.18
N ASP A 46 10.92 -7.87 3.52
CA ASP A 46 9.64 -7.23 3.83
C ASP A 46 8.96 -6.77 2.52
N TRP A 47 8.62 -7.73 1.66
CA TRP A 47 8.03 -7.47 0.36
C TRP A 47 6.74 -6.62 0.42
N PRO A 48 5.82 -6.81 1.39
CA PRO A 48 4.65 -5.95 1.54
C PRO A 48 4.96 -4.62 2.22
N ASN A 49 6.19 -4.40 2.69
CA ASN A 49 6.62 -3.22 3.44
C ASN A 49 5.82 -3.00 4.74
N LEU A 50 5.68 -4.04 5.55
CA LEU A 50 4.94 -4.03 6.83
C LEU A 50 5.54 -3.05 7.85
N ARG A 51 6.85 -2.77 7.74
CA ARG A 51 7.53 -1.83 8.62
C ARG A 51 7.19 -0.37 8.35
N ARG A 52 6.65 -0.06 7.15
CA ARG A 52 6.49 1.33 6.68
C ARG A 52 5.65 2.19 7.62
N PHE A 53 4.56 1.66 8.14
CA PHE A 53 3.65 2.37 9.03
C PHE A 53 3.57 1.78 10.43
N HIS A 54 4.34 0.72 10.71
CA HIS A 54 4.22 -0.03 11.96
C HIS A 54 4.31 0.85 13.23
N GLU A 55 5.30 1.74 13.30
CA GLU A 55 5.47 2.63 14.46
C GLU A 55 4.32 3.64 14.58
N GLU A 56 3.87 4.18 13.44
CA GLU A 56 2.74 5.10 13.39
C GLU A 56 1.43 4.41 13.81
N ASP A 57 1.21 3.16 13.34
CA ASP A 57 0.02 2.37 13.64
C ASP A 57 -0.04 1.99 15.14
N VAL A 58 1.09 1.59 15.71
CA VAL A 58 1.19 1.28 17.14
C VAL A 58 0.97 2.53 18.00
N ALA A 59 1.45 3.69 17.57
CA ALA A 59 1.29 4.95 18.27
C ALA A 59 -0.11 5.56 18.11
N LEU A 60 -0.87 5.16 17.07
CA LEU A 60 -2.19 5.71 16.79
C LEU A 60 -3.20 5.24 17.84
N PRO A 61 -3.81 6.14 18.63
CA PRO A 61 -4.79 5.74 19.63
C PRO A 61 -6.04 5.13 18.99
N ALA A 62 -6.79 4.33 19.76
CA ALA A 62 -8.12 3.89 19.31
C ALA A 62 -8.99 5.11 18.96
N PRO A 63 -9.91 4.99 17.99
CA PRO A 63 -10.79 6.10 17.63
C PRO A 63 -11.51 6.66 18.84
N ALA A 64 -11.49 7.99 19.00
CA ALA A 64 -12.21 8.68 20.08
C ALA A 64 -13.73 8.55 19.89
N ALA A 65 -14.49 8.82 20.94
CA ALA A 65 -15.95 8.83 20.85
C ALA A 65 -16.42 9.87 19.83
N GLY A 66 -17.18 9.43 18.81
CA GLY A 66 -17.65 10.26 17.71
C GLY A 66 -16.63 10.48 16.58
N GLU A 67 -15.40 9.99 16.69
CA GLU A 67 -14.43 9.99 15.59
C GLU A 67 -14.90 9.03 14.49
N LYS A 68 -14.81 9.51 13.26
CA LYS A 68 -15.08 8.74 12.04
C LYS A 68 -13.76 8.59 11.28
N ARG A 69 -12.93 7.65 11.74
CA ARG A 69 -11.64 7.40 11.10
C ARG A 69 -11.84 6.85 9.70
N VAL A 70 -11.15 7.42 8.73
CA VAL A 70 -11.13 6.98 7.34
C VAL A 70 -9.69 6.63 6.98
N VAL A 71 -9.46 5.39 6.57
CA VAL A 71 -8.14 4.94 6.12
C VAL A 71 -8.10 4.90 4.61
N PHE A 72 -7.08 5.51 4.02
CA PHE A 72 -6.77 5.41 2.60
C PHE A 72 -5.73 4.32 2.38
N MET A 73 -6.14 3.20 1.79
CA MET A 73 -5.27 2.13 1.33
C MET A 73 -4.97 2.33 -0.16
N GLY A 74 -3.68 2.39 -0.53
CA GLY A 74 -3.31 2.58 -1.92
C GLY A 74 -1.81 2.66 -2.17
N ASP A 75 -1.47 3.20 -3.33
CA ASP A 75 -0.11 3.31 -3.85
C ASP A 75 0.47 4.74 -3.79
N SER A 76 1.33 5.10 -4.76
CA SER A 76 1.94 6.44 -4.87
C SER A 76 0.92 7.56 -5.04
N ILE A 77 -0.22 7.28 -5.67
CA ILE A 77 -1.26 8.28 -5.88
C ILE A 77 -1.94 8.59 -4.55
N THR A 78 -2.22 7.58 -3.74
CA THR A 78 -2.71 7.76 -2.37
C THR A 78 -1.69 8.46 -1.49
N GLN A 79 -0.42 8.06 -1.55
CA GLN A 79 0.68 8.72 -0.83
C GLN A 79 0.79 10.20 -1.18
N GLY A 80 0.47 10.55 -2.42
CA GLY A 80 0.58 11.90 -2.95
C GLY A 80 -0.27 12.94 -2.22
N TRP A 81 -1.44 12.60 -1.68
CA TRP A 81 -2.22 13.52 -0.84
C TRP A 81 -1.41 14.05 0.35
N ALA A 82 -0.65 13.19 1.02
CA ALA A 82 0.23 13.59 2.12
C ALA A 82 1.48 14.31 1.61
N HIS A 83 2.09 13.81 0.51
CA HIS A 83 3.30 14.38 -0.07
C HIS A 83 3.13 15.84 -0.50
N TYR A 84 2.01 16.17 -1.13
CA TYR A 84 1.71 17.53 -1.56
C TYR A 84 1.02 18.38 -0.49
N GLY A 85 0.65 17.81 0.67
CA GLY A 85 -0.07 18.53 1.71
C GLY A 85 -1.45 19.01 1.27
N VAL A 86 -2.13 18.24 0.44
CA VAL A 86 -3.45 18.56 -0.13
C VAL A 86 -4.50 17.48 0.20
N PRO A 87 -4.63 17.06 1.49
CA PRO A 87 -5.63 16.07 1.87
C PRO A 87 -7.04 16.61 1.55
N PRO A 88 -8.02 15.70 1.36
CA PRO A 88 -9.42 16.10 1.26
C PRO A 88 -9.88 16.79 2.54
N GLU A 89 -10.88 17.67 2.42
CA GLU A 89 -11.52 18.26 3.58
C GLU A 89 -12.45 17.25 4.27
N PRO A 90 -12.59 17.28 5.61
CA PRO A 90 -13.54 16.42 6.29
C PRO A 90 -14.99 16.67 5.83
N PRO A 91 -15.65 15.70 5.15
CA PRO A 91 -16.99 15.94 4.57
C PRO A 91 -18.09 16.07 5.61
N VAL A 92 -17.84 15.54 6.81
CA VAL A 92 -18.74 15.65 7.98
C VAL A 92 -17.91 15.79 9.25
N ALA A 93 -18.52 16.32 10.31
CA ALA A 93 -17.86 16.48 11.59
C ALA A 93 -17.33 15.14 12.15
N GLY A 94 -16.14 15.20 12.73
CA GLY A 94 -15.48 14.03 13.35
C GLY A 94 -14.72 13.13 12.39
N VAL A 95 -14.66 13.43 11.10
CA VAL A 95 -13.82 12.69 10.16
C VAL A 95 -12.36 13.00 10.41
N THR A 96 -11.56 11.94 10.49
CA THR A 96 -10.09 11.97 10.52
C THR A 96 -9.54 11.10 9.39
N TRP A 97 -8.48 11.59 8.73
CA TRP A 97 -7.85 10.90 7.61
C TRP A 97 -6.56 10.20 8.05
N VAL A 98 -6.42 8.93 7.68
CA VAL A 98 -5.20 8.16 7.88
C VAL A 98 -4.73 7.65 6.51
N ASN A 99 -3.61 8.18 6.03
CA ASN A 99 -3.04 7.80 4.74
C ASN A 99 -2.12 6.59 4.92
N ARG A 100 -2.40 5.52 4.16
CA ARG A 100 -1.62 4.28 4.09
C ARG A 100 -1.24 3.95 2.64
N GLY A 101 -0.94 5.01 1.87
CA GLY A 101 -0.38 4.90 0.53
C GLY A 101 1.10 4.58 0.55
N ILE A 102 1.54 3.61 -0.26
CA ILE A 102 2.95 3.25 -0.45
C ILE A 102 3.26 3.22 -1.94
N SER A 103 4.20 4.06 -2.36
CA SER A 103 4.59 4.19 -3.76
C SER A 103 5.00 2.84 -4.38
N GLY A 104 4.53 2.58 -5.59
CA GLY A 104 4.89 1.42 -6.40
C GLY A 104 4.19 0.12 -6.02
N GLN A 105 3.41 0.09 -4.94
CA GLN A 105 2.75 -1.12 -4.47
C GLN A 105 1.64 -1.59 -5.42
N THR A 106 1.56 -2.91 -5.53
CA THR A 106 0.51 -3.67 -6.21
C THR A 106 -0.51 -4.22 -5.19
N THR A 107 -1.65 -4.65 -5.68
CA THR A 107 -2.74 -5.13 -4.82
C THR A 107 -2.36 -6.31 -3.92
N PRO A 108 -1.56 -7.33 -4.34
CA PRO A 108 -1.17 -8.41 -3.41
C PRO A 108 -0.31 -7.92 -2.24
N GLN A 109 0.52 -6.89 -2.43
CA GLN A 109 1.25 -6.28 -1.31
C GLN A 109 0.30 -5.58 -0.34
N MET A 110 -0.73 -4.91 -0.85
CA MET A 110 -1.75 -4.24 -0.05
C MET A 110 -2.59 -5.24 0.76
N VAL A 111 -2.98 -6.38 0.17
CA VAL A 111 -3.67 -7.46 0.89
C VAL A 111 -2.87 -7.93 2.11
N LEU A 112 -1.56 -8.15 1.95
CA LEU A 112 -0.70 -8.64 3.04
C LEU A 112 -0.57 -7.66 4.22
N ARG A 113 -0.65 -6.36 3.96
CA ARG A 113 -0.59 -5.33 5.02
C ARG A 113 -1.96 -4.82 5.47
N PHE A 114 -3.04 -5.29 4.87
CA PHE A 114 -4.39 -4.78 5.12
C PHE A 114 -4.84 -4.96 6.56
N GLN A 115 -4.48 -6.09 7.18
CA GLN A 115 -4.81 -6.36 8.59
C GLN A 115 -4.16 -5.31 9.50
N GLN A 116 -2.87 -5.03 9.30
CA GLN A 116 -2.11 -4.10 10.13
C GLN A 116 -2.51 -2.65 9.86
N ASP A 117 -2.49 -2.24 8.59
CA ASP A 117 -2.57 -0.83 8.20
C ASP A 117 -4.03 -0.34 8.06
N VAL A 118 -5.02 -1.24 8.15
CA VAL A 118 -6.45 -0.89 8.07
C VAL A 118 -7.23 -1.45 9.25
N ILE A 119 -7.33 -2.78 9.38
CA ILE A 119 -8.26 -3.42 10.32
C ILE A 119 -7.92 -3.05 11.77
N HIS A 120 -6.64 -3.11 12.14
CA HIS A 120 -6.20 -2.77 13.50
C HIS A 120 -6.45 -1.30 13.86
N LEU A 121 -6.53 -0.41 12.88
CA LEU A 121 -6.81 1.01 13.09
C LEU A 121 -8.29 1.30 13.38
N LYS A 122 -9.16 0.29 13.23
CA LYS A 122 -10.61 0.36 13.49
C LYS A 122 -11.30 1.53 12.80
N PRO A 123 -11.13 1.70 11.48
CA PRO A 123 -11.76 2.81 10.79
C PRO A 123 -13.27 2.59 10.62
N SER A 124 -14.02 3.67 10.47
CA SER A 124 -15.41 3.63 10.02
C SER A 124 -15.52 3.35 8.52
N VAL A 125 -14.54 3.82 7.75
CA VAL A 125 -14.47 3.71 6.28
C VAL A 125 -13.05 3.37 5.84
N VAL A 126 -12.92 2.48 4.86
CA VAL A 126 -11.69 2.34 4.08
C VAL A 126 -11.91 2.77 2.64
N VAL A 127 -11.01 3.59 2.14
CA VAL A 127 -10.92 3.94 0.72
C VAL A 127 -9.85 3.05 0.10
N ILE A 128 -10.23 2.22 -0.85
CA ILE A 128 -9.31 1.34 -1.59
C ILE A 128 -9.08 1.96 -2.97
N PHE A 129 -7.86 2.40 -3.22
CA PHE A 129 -7.45 3.05 -4.46
C PHE A 129 -6.18 2.38 -4.98
N ALA A 130 -6.34 1.35 -5.82
CA ALA A 130 -5.28 0.43 -6.22
C ALA A 130 -5.53 -0.17 -7.61
N GLY A 131 -4.46 -0.72 -8.22
CA GLY A 131 -4.50 -1.42 -9.50
C GLY A 131 -3.63 -0.80 -10.59
N THR A 132 -3.21 0.46 -10.45
CA THR A 132 -2.31 1.12 -11.42
C THR A 132 -1.01 0.33 -11.61
N ASN A 133 -0.38 -0.06 -10.52
CA ASN A 133 0.90 -0.77 -10.54
C ASN A 133 0.77 -2.25 -10.93
N ASP A 134 -0.39 -2.85 -10.74
CA ASP A 134 -0.75 -4.18 -11.23
C ASP A 134 -0.75 -4.18 -12.76
N ILE A 135 -1.46 -3.22 -13.37
CA ILE A 135 -1.49 -3.03 -14.82
C ILE A 135 -0.09 -2.70 -15.37
N ALA A 136 0.71 -1.94 -14.64
CA ALA A 136 2.10 -1.65 -15.00
C ALA A 136 3.02 -2.88 -14.86
N GLY A 137 2.63 -3.91 -14.11
CA GLY A 137 3.43 -5.11 -13.86
C GLY A 137 4.62 -4.85 -12.93
N ASN A 138 4.46 -4.01 -11.90
CA ASN A 138 5.55 -3.64 -10.99
C ASN A 138 6.12 -4.83 -10.21
N THR A 139 5.30 -5.81 -9.86
CA THR A 139 5.71 -7.05 -9.18
C THR A 139 5.65 -8.28 -10.07
N GLY A 140 5.63 -8.09 -11.37
CA GLY A 140 5.42 -9.11 -12.39
C GLY A 140 4.10 -8.90 -13.11
N ASP A 141 3.91 -9.63 -14.22
CA ASP A 141 2.65 -9.56 -14.98
C ASP A 141 1.53 -10.21 -14.15
N MET A 142 0.41 -9.53 -14.06
CA MET A 142 -0.80 -10.02 -13.40
C MET A 142 -1.96 -10.07 -14.40
N THR A 143 -2.83 -11.05 -14.23
CA THR A 143 -4.10 -11.07 -14.98
C THR A 143 -5.09 -10.08 -14.33
N PRO A 144 -6.10 -9.61 -15.10
CA PRO A 144 -7.17 -8.80 -14.52
C PRO A 144 -7.83 -9.48 -13.31
N GLU A 145 -8.12 -10.78 -13.42
CA GLU A 145 -8.77 -11.57 -12.38
C GLU A 145 -7.95 -11.60 -11.08
N GLN A 146 -6.62 -11.69 -11.17
CA GLN A 146 -5.76 -11.64 -9.98
C GLN A 146 -5.84 -10.29 -9.26
N THR A 147 -5.95 -9.20 -10.00
CA THR A 147 -6.16 -7.86 -9.42
C THR A 147 -7.55 -7.73 -8.81
N GLU A 148 -8.57 -8.25 -9.50
CA GLU A 148 -9.96 -8.31 -9.04
C GLU A 148 -10.08 -9.13 -7.74
N ASP A 149 -9.46 -10.31 -7.66
CA ASP A 149 -9.43 -11.17 -6.47
C ASP A 149 -8.78 -10.45 -5.27
N ASN A 150 -7.70 -9.69 -5.49
CA ASN A 150 -7.06 -8.93 -4.42
C ASN A 150 -7.93 -7.77 -3.92
N LEU A 151 -8.59 -7.05 -4.84
CA LEU A 151 -9.55 -5.98 -4.48
C LEU A 151 -10.74 -6.55 -3.71
N THR A 152 -11.29 -7.69 -4.18
CA THR A 152 -12.33 -8.46 -3.49
C THR A 152 -11.90 -8.83 -2.08
N SER A 153 -10.70 -9.42 -1.93
CA SER A 153 -10.17 -9.83 -0.63
C SER A 153 -10.08 -8.67 0.36
N MET A 154 -9.61 -7.50 -0.08
CA MET A 154 -9.54 -6.31 0.78
C MET A 154 -10.94 -5.80 1.16
N ALA A 155 -11.88 -5.78 0.21
CA ALA A 155 -13.24 -5.33 0.46
C ALA A 155 -13.99 -6.28 1.42
N GLU A 156 -13.86 -7.59 1.24
CA GLU A 156 -14.44 -8.61 2.11
C GLU A 156 -13.85 -8.56 3.52
N LEU A 157 -12.53 -8.41 3.66
CA LEU A 157 -11.88 -8.21 4.95
C LEU A 157 -12.43 -6.98 5.68
N ALA A 158 -12.60 -5.86 4.97
CA ALA A 158 -13.19 -4.65 5.54
C ALA A 158 -14.64 -4.90 5.98
N HIS A 159 -15.46 -5.47 5.10
CA HIS A 159 -16.87 -5.76 5.37
C HIS A 159 -17.05 -6.69 6.58
N ALA A 160 -16.27 -7.76 6.65
CA ALA A 160 -16.28 -8.71 7.76
C ALA A 160 -15.93 -8.08 9.12
N ASN A 161 -15.22 -6.94 9.09
CA ASN A 161 -14.88 -6.16 10.30
C ASN A 161 -15.79 -4.94 10.52
N GLY A 162 -16.92 -4.84 9.80
CA GLY A 162 -17.89 -3.76 9.96
C GLY A 162 -17.43 -2.41 9.41
N ILE A 163 -16.41 -2.41 8.55
CA ILE A 163 -15.84 -1.21 7.93
C ILE A 163 -16.56 -0.95 6.60
N GLN A 164 -17.04 0.28 6.40
CA GLN A 164 -17.63 0.68 5.13
C GLN A 164 -16.56 0.79 4.04
N VAL A 165 -16.90 0.34 2.83
CA VAL A 165 -15.94 0.27 1.72
C VAL A 165 -16.25 1.34 0.68
N VAL A 166 -15.22 2.09 0.30
CA VAL A 166 -15.21 2.99 -0.85
C VAL A 166 -14.18 2.46 -1.85
N LEU A 167 -14.61 2.11 -3.05
CA LEU A 167 -13.77 1.67 -4.15
C LEU A 167 -13.59 2.81 -5.14
N CYS A 168 -12.35 3.16 -5.47
CA CYS A 168 -12.05 4.20 -6.44
C CYS A 168 -11.71 3.62 -7.80
N SER A 169 -12.11 4.30 -8.87
CA SER A 169 -11.61 4.02 -10.20
C SER A 169 -10.12 4.31 -10.29
N ILE A 170 -9.38 3.50 -11.04
CA ILE A 170 -8.00 3.78 -11.44
C ILE A 170 -8.00 5.01 -12.33
N LEU A 171 -7.01 5.89 -12.13
CA LEU A 171 -6.84 7.08 -12.97
C LEU A 171 -6.51 6.74 -14.42
N PRO A 172 -6.88 7.59 -15.38
CA PRO A 172 -6.46 7.41 -16.76
C PRO A 172 -4.95 7.49 -16.89
N ALA A 173 -4.37 6.60 -17.71
CA ALA A 173 -2.98 6.65 -18.11
C ALA A 173 -2.83 6.19 -19.55
N PHE A 174 -2.13 7.00 -20.38
CA PHE A 174 -1.86 6.65 -21.77
C PHE A 174 -0.71 5.66 -21.89
N ASP A 175 0.33 5.82 -21.06
CA ASP A 175 1.47 4.92 -20.93
C ASP A 175 2.06 5.06 -19.51
N PHE A 176 2.98 4.18 -19.16
CA PHE A 176 3.72 4.26 -17.90
C PHE A 176 5.19 4.63 -18.18
N PRO A 177 5.69 5.79 -17.73
CA PRO A 177 7.07 6.22 -18.02
C PRO A 177 8.15 5.23 -17.59
N TRP A 178 7.90 4.47 -16.53
CA TRP A 178 8.83 3.43 -16.01
C TRP A 178 8.64 2.04 -16.65
N LYS A 179 7.58 1.85 -17.44
CA LYS A 179 7.22 0.61 -18.14
C LYS A 179 6.59 0.93 -19.50
N PRO A 180 7.31 1.58 -20.39
CA PRO A 180 6.74 2.06 -21.66
C PRO A 180 6.24 0.90 -22.54
N GLY A 181 5.19 1.18 -23.32
CA GLY A 181 4.58 0.21 -24.24
C GLY A 181 3.57 -0.76 -23.61
N ARG A 182 3.15 -0.54 -22.36
CA ARG A 182 2.14 -1.38 -21.69
C ARG A 182 0.71 -1.16 -22.20
N VAL A 183 0.44 -0.04 -22.88
CA VAL A 183 -0.89 0.33 -23.40
C VAL A 183 -1.97 0.18 -22.32
N PRO A 184 -1.89 0.96 -21.22
CA PRO A 184 -2.73 0.71 -20.03
C PRO A 184 -4.21 1.05 -20.24
N SER A 185 -4.53 2.02 -21.08
CA SER A 185 -5.89 2.59 -21.19
C SER A 185 -7.02 1.55 -21.34
N PRO A 186 -6.95 0.55 -22.26
CA PRO A 186 -8.00 -0.47 -22.35
C PRO A 186 -8.14 -1.32 -21.09
N LYS A 187 -7.00 -1.64 -20.42
CA LYS A 187 -6.99 -2.43 -19.18
C LYS A 187 -7.59 -1.64 -18.02
N ILE A 188 -7.28 -0.34 -17.93
CA ILE A 188 -7.85 0.58 -16.95
C ILE A 188 -9.37 0.66 -17.10
N ILE A 189 -9.86 0.84 -18.33
CA ILE A 189 -11.29 0.90 -18.62
C ILE A 189 -12.00 -0.39 -18.19
N ALA A 190 -11.43 -1.55 -18.55
CA ALA A 190 -12.01 -2.85 -18.21
C ALA A 190 -12.07 -3.05 -16.68
N LEU A 191 -10.95 -2.79 -15.98
CA LEU A 191 -10.88 -2.94 -14.52
C LEU A 191 -11.79 -1.93 -13.80
N ASN A 192 -11.89 -0.70 -14.28
CA ASN A 192 -12.82 0.29 -13.72
C ASN A 192 -14.29 -0.11 -13.92
N SER A 193 -14.63 -0.74 -15.05
CA SER A 193 -15.96 -1.30 -15.27
C SER A 193 -16.28 -2.40 -14.27
N TRP A 194 -15.33 -3.30 -14.03
CA TRP A 194 -15.46 -4.35 -13.02
C TRP A 194 -15.60 -3.77 -11.60
N ILE A 195 -14.71 -2.84 -11.19
CA ILE A 195 -14.78 -2.19 -9.87
C ILE A 195 -16.16 -1.55 -9.64
N LYS A 196 -16.69 -0.86 -10.65
CA LYS A 196 -18.02 -0.22 -10.58
C LYS A 196 -19.12 -1.24 -10.37
N SER A 197 -19.11 -2.33 -11.14
CA SER A 197 -20.10 -3.41 -11.05
C SER A 197 -20.03 -4.11 -9.70
N TYR A 198 -18.83 -4.46 -9.27
CA TYR A 198 -18.57 -5.11 -7.99
C TYR A 198 -19.04 -4.24 -6.81
N ALA A 199 -18.74 -2.93 -6.85
CA ALA A 199 -19.22 -2.02 -5.82
C ALA A 199 -20.76 -1.95 -5.76
N ALA A 200 -21.42 -1.92 -6.92
CA ALA A 200 -22.88 -1.89 -6.99
C ALA A 200 -23.52 -3.18 -6.46
N GLU A 201 -22.97 -4.35 -6.81
CA GLU A 201 -23.48 -5.65 -6.38
C GLU A 201 -23.37 -5.84 -4.86
N HIS A 202 -22.34 -5.28 -4.22
CA HIS A 202 -22.08 -5.44 -2.79
C HIS A 202 -22.55 -4.24 -1.95
N GLY A 203 -23.18 -3.24 -2.57
CA GLY A 203 -23.64 -2.03 -1.87
C GLY A 203 -22.50 -1.14 -1.38
N TYR A 204 -21.31 -1.25 -1.96
CA TYR A 204 -20.16 -0.39 -1.67
C TYR A 204 -20.28 0.94 -2.42
N VAL A 205 -19.56 1.94 -1.96
CA VAL A 205 -19.50 3.22 -2.65
C VAL A 205 -18.43 3.17 -3.74
N TYR A 206 -18.79 3.54 -4.95
CA TYR A 206 -17.86 3.74 -6.07
C TYR A 206 -17.58 5.22 -6.27
N VAL A 207 -16.29 5.60 -6.39
CA VAL A 207 -15.85 6.96 -6.70
C VAL A 207 -15.18 6.97 -8.07
N ASP A 208 -15.74 7.73 -9.00
CA ASP A 208 -15.28 7.81 -10.38
C ASP A 208 -14.31 8.99 -10.59
N PHE A 209 -13.04 8.77 -10.33
CA PHE A 209 -11.99 9.72 -10.70
C PHE A 209 -11.68 9.70 -12.20
N TYR A 210 -11.79 8.51 -12.83
CA TYR A 210 -11.44 8.32 -14.24
C TYR A 210 -12.19 9.29 -15.14
N SER A 211 -13.50 9.29 -15.04
CA SER A 211 -14.36 10.11 -15.90
C SER A 211 -14.14 11.62 -15.71
N ALA A 212 -13.75 12.04 -14.52
CA ALA A 212 -13.47 13.44 -14.21
C ALA A 212 -12.09 13.93 -14.72
N MET A 213 -11.17 12.99 -15.03
CA MET A 213 -9.77 13.33 -15.27
C MET A 213 -9.24 12.87 -16.63
N VAL A 214 -9.99 12.06 -17.38
CA VAL A 214 -9.54 11.51 -18.66
C VAL A 214 -9.51 12.57 -19.77
N ASP A 215 -8.42 12.61 -20.56
CA ASP A 215 -8.32 13.41 -21.78
C ASP A 215 -8.80 12.63 -23.02
N ALA A 216 -8.83 13.27 -24.17
CA ALA A 216 -9.27 12.68 -25.44
C ALA A 216 -8.39 11.51 -25.92
N ARG A 217 -7.19 11.32 -25.33
CA ARG A 217 -6.26 10.22 -25.66
C ARG A 217 -6.40 9.04 -24.69
N GLY A 218 -7.27 9.14 -23.68
CA GLY A 218 -7.42 8.12 -22.64
C GLY A 218 -6.36 8.20 -21.53
N GLY A 219 -5.70 9.34 -21.36
CA GLY A 219 -4.67 9.58 -20.34
C GLY A 219 -5.00 10.77 -19.45
N LEU A 220 -4.13 11.07 -18.49
CA LEU A 220 -4.20 12.30 -17.71
C LEU A 220 -3.66 13.48 -18.55
N PRO A 221 -4.38 14.63 -18.58
CA PRO A 221 -3.89 15.82 -19.26
C PRO A 221 -2.67 16.42 -18.53
N ALA A 222 -1.79 17.07 -19.28
CA ALA A 222 -0.56 17.68 -18.76
C ALA A 222 -0.81 18.75 -17.69
N THR A 223 -2.00 19.32 -17.63
CA THR A 223 -2.43 20.26 -16.57
C THR A 223 -2.64 19.58 -15.22
N LEU A 224 -2.93 18.27 -15.21
CA LEU A 224 -3.20 17.50 -14.00
C LEU A 224 -2.05 16.56 -13.62
N SER A 225 -1.13 16.25 -14.54
CA SER A 225 -0.01 15.35 -14.31
C SER A 225 1.19 15.72 -15.19
N LYS A 226 2.42 15.64 -14.66
CA LYS A 226 3.63 15.84 -15.46
C LYS A 226 4.06 14.59 -16.22
N ASP A 227 3.84 13.43 -15.63
CA ASP A 227 4.29 12.14 -16.17
C ASP A 227 3.15 11.32 -16.78
N GLY A 228 1.92 11.85 -16.75
CA GLY A 228 0.73 11.20 -17.29
C GLY A 228 0.12 10.13 -16.37
N VAL A 229 0.61 10.00 -15.12
CA VAL A 229 0.16 9.01 -14.13
C VAL A 229 -0.08 9.62 -12.75
N HIS A 230 0.90 10.35 -12.23
CA HIS A 230 0.83 10.92 -10.88
C HIS A 230 0.22 12.32 -10.90
N PRO A 231 -0.90 12.54 -10.17
CA PRO A 231 -1.53 13.85 -10.11
C PRO A 231 -0.61 14.91 -9.49
N LEU A 232 -0.67 16.11 -10.06
CA LEU A 232 -0.18 17.33 -9.44
C LEU A 232 -1.21 17.85 -8.42
N PRO A 233 -0.92 18.89 -7.62
CA PRO A 233 -1.93 19.52 -6.75
C PRO A 233 -3.23 19.86 -7.48
N ALA A 234 -3.16 20.30 -8.73
CA ALA A 234 -4.34 20.54 -9.57
C ALA A 234 -5.17 19.27 -9.85
N GLY A 235 -4.52 18.11 -9.98
CA GLY A 235 -5.20 16.82 -10.12
C GLY A 235 -5.90 16.42 -8.82
N TYR A 236 -5.25 16.58 -7.68
CA TYR A 236 -5.88 16.35 -6.37
C TYR A 236 -7.05 17.29 -6.10
N ALA A 237 -6.98 18.54 -6.57
CA ALA A 237 -8.12 19.47 -6.47
C ALA A 237 -9.36 18.98 -7.24
N VAL A 238 -9.19 18.18 -8.30
CA VAL A 238 -10.31 17.49 -8.99
C VAL A 238 -10.79 16.28 -8.20
N MET A 239 -9.87 15.53 -7.59
CA MET A 239 -10.18 14.29 -6.86
C MET A 239 -10.85 14.55 -5.51
N ASN A 240 -10.46 15.61 -4.79
CA ASN A 240 -10.89 15.88 -3.42
C ASN A 240 -12.42 15.94 -3.28
N PRO A 241 -13.17 16.76 -4.02
CA PRO A 241 -14.62 16.82 -3.86
C PRO A 241 -15.32 15.48 -4.17
N LEU A 242 -14.76 14.66 -5.05
CA LEU A 242 -15.32 13.35 -5.38
C LEU A 242 -15.14 12.35 -4.24
N ILE A 243 -13.95 12.31 -3.62
CA ILE A 243 -13.71 11.41 -2.50
C ILE A 243 -14.43 11.86 -1.24
N GLU A 244 -14.53 13.16 -1.00
CA GLU A 244 -15.31 13.74 0.09
C GLU A 244 -16.78 13.32 0.00
N ALA A 245 -17.39 13.46 -1.17
CA ALA A 245 -18.76 13.01 -1.43
C ALA A 245 -18.91 11.49 -1.25
N GLY A 246 -17.93 10.70 -1.74
CA GLY A 246 -17.92 9.25 -1.58
C GLY A 246 -17.85 8.82 -0.11
N VAL A 247 -16.98 9.43 0.67
CA VAL A 247 -16.86 9.14 2.11
C VAL A 247 -18.10 9.60 2.88
N ALA A 248 -18.66 10.79 2.57
CA ALA A 248 -19.92 11.23 3.16
C ALA A 248 -21.03 10.19 2.95
N LYS A 249 -21.16 9.68 1.71
CA LYS A 249 -22.14 8.64 1.36
C LYS A 249 -21.89 7.35 2.16
N ALA A 250 -20.65 6.89 2.27
CA ALA A 250 -20.28 5.70 3.03
C ALA A 250 -20.60 5.84 4.53
N LEU A 251 -20.50 7.05 5.07
CA LEU A 251 -20.86 7.37 6.45
C LEU A 251 -22.36 7.58 6.69
N GLY A 252 -23.23 7.32 5.70
CA GLY A 252 -24.67 7.48 5.79
C GLY A 252 -25.16 8.91 5.54
N GLY A 253 -24.32 9.78 4.96
CA GLY A 253 -24.73 11.07 4.42
C GLY A 253 -25.66 10.91 3.20
N LYS A 254 -26.73 11.70 3.16
CA LYS A 254 -27.64 11.79 2.00
C LYS A 254 -27.04 12.66 0.92
#